data_7ebd52548e15159bfc0a86f0f15c21be
#
_entry.id   7ebd52548e15159bfc0a86f0f15c21be
#
_cell.length_a   1.000
_cell.length_b   1.000
_cell.length_c   1.000
_cell.angle_alpha   90.00
_cell.angle_beta   90.00
_cell.angle_gamma   90.00
#
_symmetry.space_group_name_H-M   'P 1'
#
loop_
_entity.id
_entity.type
_entity.pdbx_description
1 polymer ?
#
loop_
_entity_poly.entity_id
_entity_poly.type
_entity_poly.pdbx_seq_one_letter_code
_entity_poly.pdbx_strand_id
1 'polypeptide(L)'
;MKRFAFLGVALLLAVGTLVPVANAQQSGKTLVMAFTQEPDTFVAGEGGLYVTAAAGNLVYGQQGGLVGIDDLMRPVPELASDVPTLDNGEAVMVGDGADQHLETTFHIRQNATFSDGTPVTAEDVIFSWKLTLNPAWPAQAGNDLESKYSDVVAKDPHTVVFKMMSQNQAHAAGMTDQVGPVIHPYYLYGLNDVYVYPSKRMASLVDGDPLNSPKVGNLQSSVYGREPVGAGPYTLQSWDPGVQMVFKARSDYYRGKPAIDNIIIRGFNTDKETLLAQLQAGDIQTIGSETLDVSDVDAINAIPGVKAYVRAGTTVEHIDFNLGNPMLADAQVRKAIALGIDRQDLVNRVLAGQSQVADSWIPPISQLYNPDTPKIAYDPNQAKAILDADGWTTGSDGIRVNSSGQRLSFHYQSTTNAIRNKTMPLVKDQLSKIGIEVNIDQMPGQTYFGKNGPLIQGTFDLGEYADVGSQDSGVDVTTKFGSKFIPSNANNFGGQNFMRYTNSSVDQLIAQETGTLVPGARQAAMFSLQLVLANELPMVTLYYRPNVTAASNRLANWKPEYASNGYTWNVYEWDLR
;
A
#
# COMPACT_ATOMS: atom_id res chain seq x y z
N MET A 1 22.21 -2.22 -82.01
CA MET A 1 23.29 -1.70 -81.19
C MET A 1 22.68 -0.79 -80.10
N LYS A 2 22.40 -1.31 -78.96
CA LYS A 2 21.94 -0.51 -77.78
C LYS A 2 22.87 -0.83 -76.60
N ARG A 3 23.59 0.21 -76.13
CA ARG A 3 24.53 0.13 -75.04
C ARG A 3 23.74 0.14 -73.71
N PHE A 4 23.96 -0.85 -72.85
CA PHE A 4 23.51 -0.88 -71.48
C PHE A 4 24.56 -0.18 -70.63
N ALA A 5 24.13 0.85 -69.87
CA ALA A 5 24.91 1.50 -68.83
C ALA A 5 24.62 0.82 -67.48
N PHE A 6 25.66 0.31 -66.83
CA PHE A 6 25.60 -0.18 -65.43
C PHE A 6 25.69 1.02 -64.46
N LEU A 7 24.65 1.24 -63.68
CA LEU A 7 24.72 2.12 -62.51
C LEU A 7 25.21 1.30 -61.31
N GLY A 8 26.40 1.60 -60.83
CA GLY A 8 26.91 1.08 -59.58
C GLY A 8 26.27 1.84 -58.40
N VAL A 9 25.55 1.13 -57.52
CA VAL A 9 25.06 1.65 -56.25
C VAL A 9 26.18 1.52 -55.23
N ALA A 10 26.75 2.64 -54.82
CA ALA A 10 27.69 2.69 -53.69
C ALA A 10 26.93 2.63 -52.37
N LEU A 11 27.08 1.52 -51.65
CA LEU A 11 26.56 1.34 -50.30
C LEU A 11 27.46 2.11 -49.30
N LEU A 12 27.03 3.28 -48.85
CA LEU A 12 27.69 4.00 -47.77
C LEU A 12 27.38 3.30 -46.42
N LEU A 13 28.31 2.54 -45.90
CA LEU A 13 28.33 2.06 -44.53
C LEU A 13 28.56 3.27 -43.62
N ALA A 14 27.50 3.77 -43.01
CA ALA A 14 27.62 4.70 -41.90
C ALA A 14 28.13 3.92 -40.68
N VAL A 15 29.43 4.02 -40.41
CA VAL A 15 30.04 3.62 -39.17
C VAL A 15 29.58 4.65 -38.12
N GLY A 16 28.52 4.30 -37.37
CA GLY A 16 28.12 5.04 -36.21
C GLY A 16 29.25 4.95 -35.18
N THR A 17 29.98 6.04 -34.97
CA THR A 17 30.88 6.18 -33.86
C THR A 17 30.03 6.14 -32.58
N LEU A 18 30.07 5.02 -31.88
CA LEU A 18 29.67 4.93 -30.48
C LEU A 18 30.54 5.95 -29.71
N VAL A 19 30.00 7.13 -29.47
CA VAL A 19 30.55 8.05 -28.51
C VAL A 19 30.42 7.35 -27.15
N PRO A 20 31.49 6.97 -26.46
CA PRO A 20 31.38 6.48 -25.12
C PRO A 20 30.79 7.64 -24.30
N VAL A 21 29.59 7.44 -23.75
CA VAL A 21 29.09 8.31 -22.70
C VAL A 21 30.14 8.21 -21.60
N ALA A 22 30.95 9.26 -21.48
CA ALA A 22 31.91 9.37 -20.39
C ALA A 22 31.07 9.37 -19.10
N ASN A 23 31.02 8.21 -18.45
CA ASN A 23 30.65 8.14 -17.05
C ASN A 23 31.67 9.02 -16.33
N ALA A 24 31.29 10.25 -16.01
CA ALA A 24 32.02 11.02 -15.05
C ALA A 24 32.09 10.14 -13.79
N GLN A 25 33.27 9.60 -13.51
CA GLN A 25 33.51 8.69 -12.40
C GLN A 25 33.20 9.51 -11.13
N GLN A 26 31.96 9.36 -10.62
CA GLN A 26 31.57 10.02 -9.39
C GLN A 26 32.50 9.49 -8.30
N SER A 27 33.25 10.39 -7.68
CA SER A 27 34.11 10.02 -6.57
C SER A 27 33.26 9.57 -5.40
N GLY A 28 33.58 8.40 -4.83
CA GLY A 28 32.88 7.84 -3.68
C GLY A 28 32.09 6.56 -3.97
N LYS A 29 31.46 5.99 -2.94
CA LYS A 29 30.63 4.80 -3.03
C LYS A 29 29.34 5.11 -3.77
N THR A 30 29.09 4.41 -4.86
CA THR A 30 27.90 4.59 -5.69
C THR A 30 27.08 3.30 -5.70
N LEU A 31 25.81 3.38 -5.31
CA LEU A 31 24.80 2.33 -5.43
C LEU A 31 23.97 2.59 -6.69
N VAL A 32 23.81 1.56 -7.52
CA VAL A 32 22.88 1.61 -8.65
C VAL A 32 21.69 0.70 -8.36
N MET A 33 20.50 1.30 -8.36
CA MET A 33 19.23 0.62 -8.12
C MET A 33 18.41 0.61 -9.41
N ALA A 34 17.67 -0.48 -9.66
CA ALA A 34 16.78 -0.54 -10.79
C ALA A 34 15.31 -0.50 -10.36
N PHE A 35 14.54 0.33 -11.06
CA PHE A 35 13.08 0.40 -11.01
C PHE A 35 12.53 0.41 -12.41
N THR A 36 11.45 -0.33 -12.66
CA THR A 36 10.81 -0.39 -13.99
C THR A 36 9.90 0.80 -14.28
N GLN A 37 9.48 1.51 -13.25
CA GLN A 37 8.61 2.66 -13.41
C GLN A 37 9.32 3.93 -12.95
N GLU A 38 9.16 5.00 -13.73
CA GLU A 38 9.69 6.32 -13.43
C GLU A 38 8.62 7.15 -12.71
N PRO A 39 8.96 7.90 -11.66
CA PRO A 39 8.01 8.81 -11.05
C PRO A 39 7.70 10.00 -11.97
N ASP A 40 6.45 10.47 -11.95
CA ASP A 40 6.08 11.67 -12.68
C ASP A 40 6.50 12.94 -11.94
N THR A 41 6.56 12.90 -10.62
CA THR A 41 6.78 14.06 -9.76
C THR A 41 7.29 13.63 -8.37
N PHE A 42 7.87 14.57 -7.64
CA PHE A 42 8.20 14.42 -6.22
C PHE A 42 7.19 15.09 -5.28
N VAL A 43 6.09 15.60 -5.79
CA VAL A 43 4.96 16.01 -4.95
C VAL A 43 4.08 14.80 -4.73
N ALA A 44 3.94 14.37 -3.48
CA ALA A 44 3.04 13.28 -3.12
C ALA A 44 1.60 13.66 -3.49
N GLY A 45 0.87 12.72 -4.06
CA GLY A 45 -0.46 12.92 -4.60
C GLY A 45 -0.81 11.85 -5.62
N GLU A 46 -2.02 11.87 -6.18
CA GLU A 46 -2.53 10.84 -7.09
C GLU A 46 -1.66 10.54 -8.32
N GLY A 47 -1.71 9.30 -8.73
CA GLY A 47 -1.48 8.92 -10.13
C GLY A 47 -0.12 8.37 -10.53
N GLY A 48 0.80 8.24 -9.64
CA GLY A 48 2.13 7.68 -9.93
C GLY A 48 2.79 7.12 -8.69
N LEU A 49 2.02 6.99 -7.69
CA LEU A 49 2.38 6.98 -6.29
C LEU A 49 3.26 5.84 -5.84
N TYR A 50 3.01 4.62 -6.27
CA TYR A 50 3.70 3.46 -5.71
C TYR A 50 5.14 3.32 -6.21
N VAL A 51 5.42 3.88 -7.35
CA VAL A 51 6.75 3.85 -7.93
C VAL A 51 7.57 5.03 -7.52
N THR A 52 6.91 6.16 -7.37
CA THR A 52 7.45 7.36 -6.75
C THR A 52 7.87 7.09 -5.32
N ALA A 53 7.22 6.16 -4.63
CA ALA A 53 7.55 5.84 -3.24
C ALA A 53 9.04 5.53 -3.07
N ALA A 54 9.65 4.75 -3.93
CA ALA A 54 11.05 4.42 -3.75
C ALA A 54 12.00 5.58 -4.07
N ALA A 55 11.77 6.33 -5.14
CA ALA A 55 12.58 7.51 -5.45
C ALA A 55 12.25 8.67 -4.50
N GLY A 56 10.98 8.84 -4.17
CA GLY A 56 10.52 9.80 -3.17
C GLY A 56 11.11 9.52 -1.80
N ASN A 57 11.20 8.26 -1.39
CA ASN A 57 11.78 7.85 -0.12
C ASN A 57 13.29 8.16 0.01
N LEU A 58 14.00 8.40 -1.06
CA LEU A 58 15.37 8.92 -0.98
C LEU A 58 15.43 10.40 -0.58
N VAL A 59 14.42 11.17 -0.90
CA VAL A 59 14.37 12.62 -0.64
C VAL A 59 13.40 12.94 0.50
N TYR A 60 12.20 12.44 0.40
CA TYR A 60 11.13 12.67 1.37
C TYR A 60 10.86 11.43 2.19
N GLY A 61 10.32 10.43 1.54
CA GLY A 61 9.93 9.18 2.07
C GLY A 61 9.34 9.24 3.47
N GLN A 62 9.40 8.17 4.15
CA GLN A 62 9.13 8.17 5.58
C GLN A 62 10.10 9.05 6.37
N GLN A 63 11.26 9.35 5.78
CA GLN A 63 12.28 10.21 6.38
C GLN A 63 12.05 11.72 6.13
N GLY A 64 10.95 12.05 5.48
CA GLY A 64 10.40 13.41 5.43
C GLY A 64 9.15 13.57 6.27
N GLY A 65 8.65 12.50 6.91
CA GLY A 65 7.54 12.51 7.85
C GLY A 65 7.98 12.78 9.30
N LEU A 66 7.03 13.00 10.20
CA LEU A 66 7.32 13.12 11.64
C LEU A 66 7.69 11.75 12.23
N VAL A 67 6.94 10.71 11.88
CA VAL A 67 7.10 9.32 12.30
C VAL A 67 7.06 8.43 11.06
N GLY A 68 7.95 7.47 10.97
CA GLY A 68 8.03 6.47 9.92
C GLY A 68 7.68 5.07 10.42
N ILE A 69 7.88 4.06 9.57
CA ILE A 69 7.62 2.65 9.88
C ILE A 69 8.89 1.85 9.57
N ASP A 70 9.26 0.92 10.45
CA ASP A 70 10.40 0.03 10.23
C ASP A 70 10.01 -1.27 9.49
N ASP A 71 11.00 -2.13 9.25
CA ASP A 71 10.84 -3.43 8.58
C ASP A 71 10.00 -4.45 9.37
N LEU A 72 9.57 -4.13 10.58
CA LEU A 72 8.67 -4.93 11.41
C LEU A 72 7.32 -4.24 11.62
N MET A 73 6.97 -3.26 10.78
CA MET A 73 5.73 -2.48 10.85
C MET A 73 5.55 -1.72 12.17
N ARG A 74 6.65 -1.30 12.80
CA ARG A 74 6.60 -0.53 14.04
C ARG A 74 6.82 0.96 13.75
N PRO A 75 6.08 1.85 14.42
CA PRO A 75 6.33 3.29 14.32
C PRO A 75 7.71 3.62 14.87
N VAL A 76 8.47 4.40 14.10
CA VAL A 76 9.80 4.89 14.47
C VAL A 76 9.88 6.39 14.28
N PRO A 77 10.52 7.12 15.23
CA PRO A 77 10.60 8.57 15.11
C PRO A 77 11.51 8.96 13.93
N GLU A 78 11.05 9.86 13.07
CA GLU A 78 11.80 10.39 11.91
C GLU A 78 12.23 11.84 12.16
N LEU A 79 11.52 12.83 11.62
CA LEU A 79 11.76 14.24 11.95
C LEU A 79 11.41 14.56 13.40
N ALA A 80 10.44 13.86 13.98
CA ALA A 80 10.22 13.91 15.40
C ALA A 80 11.34 13.16 16.16
N SER A 81 11.64 13.59 17.40
CA SER A 81 12.62 12.94 18.27
C SER A 81 12.10 11.64 18.88
N ASP A 82 10.79 11.53 19.01
CA ASP A 82 10.05 10.43 19.62
C ASP A 82 8.68 10.24 18.95
N VAL A 83 8.05 9.12 19.27
CA VAL A 83 6.66 8.83 18.86
C VAL A 83 5.74 9.19 20.01
N PRO A 84 4.71 10.01 19.82
CA PRO A 84 3.78 10.37 20.89
C PRO A 84 2.96 9.16 21.33
N THR A 85 2.93 8.92 22.65
CA THR A 85 2.18 7.85 23.29
C THR A 85 1.52 8.35 24.58
N LEU A 86 0.57 7.57 25.09
CA LEU A 86 0.02 7.81 26.42
C LEU A 86 1.11 7.68 27.51
N ASP A 87 2.01 6.73 27.36
CA ASP A 87 3.02 6.39 28.36
C ASP A 87 4.10 7.49 28.50
N ASN A 88 4.47 8.16 27.40
CA ASN A 88 5.42 9.28 27.46
C ASN A 88 4.74 10.63 27.70
N GLY A 89 3.40 10.66 27.79
CA GLY A 89 2.64 11.88 28.04
C GLY A 89 2.50 12.83 26.87
N GLU A 90 2.95 12.43 25.67
CA GLU A 90 2.85 13.24 24.45
C GLU A 90 1.50 13.02 23.69
N ALA A 91 0.71 12.03 24.11
CA ALA A 91 -0.68 11.86 23.69
C ALA A 91 -1.58 11.98 24.93
N VAL A 92 -2.40 13.02 25.00
CA VAL A 92 -3.22 13.34 26.19
C VAL A 92 -4.64 13.73 25.79
N MET A 93 -5.60 13.35 26.65
CA MET A 93 -6.97 13.84 26.55
C MET A 93 -7.10 15.18 27.30
N VAL A 94 -7.63 16.19 26.63
CA VAL A 94 -7.77 17.56 27.14
C VAL A 94 -9.24 17.98 27.10
N GLY A 95 -9.69 18.74 28.11
CA GLY A 95 -11.08 19.17 28.24
C GLY A 95 -12.00 18.13 28.86
N ASP A 96 -13.28 18.43 28.95
CA ASP A 96 -14.29 17.61 29.61
C ASP A 96 -15.56 17.45 28.74
N GLY A 97 -16.27 16.34 28.94
CA GLY A 97 -17.57 16.09 28.29
C GLY A 97 -17.47 16.08 26.76
N ALA A 98 -18.39 16.76 26.09
CA ALA A 98 -18.45 16.82 24.62
C ALA A 98 -17.37 17.72 23.98
N ASP A 99 -16.64 18.48 24.78
CA ASP A 99 -15.49 19.30 24.34
C ASP A 99 -14.14 18.60 24.56
N GLN A 100 -14.14 17.41 25.17
CA GLN A 100 -12.94 16.61 25.32
C GLN A 100 -12.36 16.22 23.96
N HIS A 101 -11.05 16.34 23.81
CA HIS A 101 -10.33 15.99 22.57
C HIS A 101 -8.94 15.43 22.86
N LEU A 102 -8.37 14.73 21.88
CA LEU A 102 -7.00 14.24 21.93
C LEU A 102 -6.04 15.32 21.44
N GLU A 103 -5.00 15.61 22.22
CA GLU A 103 -3.82 16.36 21.76
C GLU A 103 -2.62 15.42 21.67
N THR A 104 -1.88 15.50 20.53
CA THR A 104 -0.60 14.82 20.35
C THR A 104 0.50 15.84 20.10
N THR A 105 1.57 15.76 20.88
CA THR A 105 2.72 16.67 20.80
C THR A 105 3.88 15.97 20.08
N PHE A 106 4.45 16.63 19.09
CA PHE A 106 5.65 16.17 18.39
C PHE A 106 6.80 17.15 18.60
N HIS A 107 7.94 16.64 19.02
CA HIS A 107 9.18 17.39 19.17
C HIS A 107 10.06 17.21 17.94
N ILE A 108 10.16 18.23 17.09
CA ILE A 108 10.98 18.22 15.88
C ILE A 108 12.45 18.28 16.27
N ARG A 109 13.27 17.44 15.66
CA ARG A 109 14.73 17.44 15.90
C ARG A 109 15.33 18.79 15.58
N GLN A 110 16.05 19.38 16.52
CA GLN A 110 16.65 20.71 16.38
C GLN A 110 17.72 20.78 15.26
N ASN A 111 18.33 19.65 14.92
CA ASN A 111 19.32 19.54 13.84
C ASN A 111 18.71 19.07 12.50
N ALA A 112 17.39 18.93 12.40
CA ALA A 112 16.74 18.57 11.15
C ALA A 112 16.72 19.78 10.20
N THR A 113 17.23 19.57 8.98
CA THR A 113 17.23 20.57 7.91
C THR A 113 16.67 19.98 6.62
N PHE A 114 16.12 20.83 5.79
CA PHE A 114 15.86 20.49 4.39
C PHE A 114 17.16 20.47 3.58
N SER A 115 17.11 19.93 2.38
CA SER A 115 18.28 19.79 1.49
C SER A 115 18.86 21.14 0.99
N ASP A 116 18.13 22.23 1.15
CA ASP A 116 18.62 23.61 0.90
C ASP A 116 19.26 24.24 2.15
N GLY A 117 19.38 23.50 3.25
CA GLY A 117 19.96 23.94 4.51
C GLY A 117 19.00 24.71 5.42
N THR A 118 17.75 24.94 5.03
CA THR A 118 16.77 25.58 5.90
C THR A 118 16.32 24.63 7.02
N PRO A 119 16.13 25.10 8.28
CA PRO A 119 15.64 24.27 9.37
C PRO A 119 14.24 23.76 9.10
N VAL A 120 13.96 22.52 9.53
CA VAL A 120 12.59 22.00 9.62
C VAL A 120 11.95 22.54 10.89
N THR A 121 10.76 23.10 10.76
CA THR A 121 10.06 23.77 11.86
C THR A 121 8.58 23.35 11.96
N ALA A 122 7.94 23.68 13.07
CA ALA A 122 6.51 23.49 13.27
C ALA A 122 5.65 24.21 12.22
N GLU A 123 6.14 25.34 11.67
CA GLU A 123 5.45 26.05 10.58
C GLU A 123 5.39 25.20 9.30
N ASP A 124 6.44 24.42 9.00
CA ASP A 124 6.46 23.52 7.84
C ASP A 124 5.43 22.40 7.99
N VAL A 125 5.29 21.88 9.21
CA VAL A 125 4.29 20.86 9.54
C VAL A 125 2.87 21.41 9.39
N ILE A 126 2.60 22.61 9.94
CA ILE A 126 1.29 23.27 9.82
C ILE A 126 0.97 23.60 8.36
N PHE A 127 1.96 24.07 7.60
CA PHE A 127 1.82 24.33 6.18
C PHE A 127 1.45 23.05 5.42
N SER A 128 2.14 21.94 5.69
CA SER A 128 1.89 20.64 5.06
C SER A 128 0.49 20.11 5.38
N TRP A 129 0.06 20.20 6.65
CA TRP A 129 -1.30 19.88 7.03
C TRP A 129 -2.35 20.69 6.26
N LYS A 130 -2.15 22.01 6.14
CA LYS A 130 -3.07 22.88 5.37
C LYS A 130 -3.10 22.54 3.88
N LEU A 131 -1.97 22.12 3.29
CA LEU A 131 -1.93 21.65 1.90
C LEU A 131 -2.87 20.46 1.69
N THR A 132 -2.86 19.49 2.62
CA THR A 132 -3.67 18.28 2.49
C THR A 132 -5.17 18.54 2.64
N LEU A 133 -5.55 19.60 3.36
CA LEU A 133 -6.94 20.02 3.51
C LEU A 133 -7.48 20.82 2.32
N ASN A 134 -6.59 21.24 1.40
CA ASN A 134 -7.01 22.00 0.22
C ASN A 134 -7.80 21.08 -0.73
N PRO A 135 -9.01 21.47 -1.18
CA PRO A 135 -9.81 20.66 -2.10
C PRO A 135 -9.13 20.36 -3.45
N ALA A 136 -8.10 21.14 -3.81
CA ALA A 136 -7.32 20.92 -5.03
C ALA A 136 -6.10 20.01 -4.79
N TRP A 137 -5.85 19.56 -3.55
CA TRP A 137 -4.76 18.63 -3.25
C TRP A 137 -5.03 17.29 -3.94
N PRO A 138 -4.09 16.77 -4.73
CA PRO A 138 -4.30 15.56 -5.49
C PRO A 138 -4.12 14.30 -4.61
N ALA A 139 -5.08 14.01 -3.73
CA ALA A 139 -5.08 12.83 -2.88
C ALA A 139 -6.06 11.76 -3.39
N GLN A 140 -5.60 10.53 -3.55
CA GLN A 140 -6.45 9.39 -3.97
C GLN A 140 -7.39 8.91 -2.87
N ALA A 141 -6.89 8.81 -1.66
CA ALA A 141 -7.61 8.18 -0.56
C ALA A 141 -8.28 9.18 0.39
N GLY A 142 -8.23 10.47 0.07
CA GLY A 142 -8.63 11.51 1.00
C GLY A 142 -7.64 11.63 2.18
N ASN A 143 -7.69 12.74 2.86
CA ASN A 143 -6.85 13.01 4.02
C ASN A 143 -7.63 12.65 5.28
N ASP A 144 -7.88 11.34 5.49
CA ASP A 144 -8.81 10.91 6.53
C ASP A 144 -8.33 11.34 7.92
N LEU A 145 -7.05 11.12 8.25
CA LEU A 145 -6.49 11.57 9.53
C LEU A 145 -6.43 13.09 9.61
N GLU A 146 -5.90 13.75 8.58
CA GLU A 146 -5.69 15.18 8.53
C GLU A 146 -6.99 15.97 8.65
N SER A 147 -8.08 15.46 8.09
CA SER A 147 -9.42 16.05 8.16
C SER A 147 -10.07 15.95 9.54
N LYS A 148 -9.56 15.08 10.42
CA LYS A 148 -10.06 14.87 11.78
C LYS A 148 -9.38 15.76 12.82
N TYR A 149 -8.32 16.49 12.43
CA TYR A 149 -7.74 17.51 13.28
C TYR A 149 -8.54 18.79 13.23
N SER A 150 -8.93 19.30 14.39
CA SER A 150 -9.57 20.61 14.51
C SER A 150 -8.56 21.75 14.39
N ASP A 151 -7.32 21.49 14.78
CA ASP A 151 -6.22 22.46 14.72
C ASP A 151 -4.86 21.78 14.82
N VAL A 152 -3.84 22.43 14.25
CA VAL A 152 -2.42 22.08 14.40
C VAL A 152 -1.67 23.34 14.73
N VAL A 153 -1.07 23.39 15.92
CA VAL A 153 -0.46 24.63 16.46
C VAL A 153 1.00 24.44 16.85
N ALA A 154 1.81 25.45 16.58
CA ALA A 154 3.18 25.53 17.07
C ALA A 154 3.18 26.07 18.51
N LYS A 155 3.80 25.36 19.45
CA LYS A 155 4.15 25.90 20.77
C LYS A 155 5.45 26.70 20.71
N ASP A 156 6.37 26.24 19.89
CA ASP A 156 7.65 26.88 19.57
C ASP A 156 8.13 26.36 18.21
N PRO A 157 9.26 26.80 17.65
CA PRO A 157 9.72 26.38 16.33
C PRO A 157 9.96 24.86 16.18
N HIS A 158 10.13 24.13 17.27
CA HIS A 158 10.41 22.69 17.25
C HIS A 158 9.35 21.85 17.98
N THR A 159 8.25 22.45 18.41
CA THR A 159 7.17 21.73 19.07
C THR A 159 5.84 22.03 18.39
N VAL A 160 5.22 21.01 17.83
CA VAL A 160 3.90 21.10 17.20
C VAL A 160 2.90 20.21 17.91
N VAL A 161 1.67 20.70 18.09
CA VAL A 161 0.57 19.99 18.71
C VAL A 161 -0.57 19.82 17.72
N PHE A 162 -0.97 18.59 17.53
CA PHE A 162 -2.14 18.23 16.75
C PHE A 162 -3.32 18.02 17.71
N LYS A 163 -4.44 18.67 17.40
CA LYS A 163 -5.67 18.61 18.18
C LYS A 163 -6.74 17.93 17.38
N MET A 164 -7.14 16.74 17.79
CA MET A 164 -8.28 16.08 17.16
C MET A 164 -9.59 16.78 17.51
N MET A 165 -10.62 16.55 16.71
CA MET A 165 -11.94 17.14 16.96
C MET A 165 -12.56 16.57 18.24
N SER A 166 -13.15 17.44 19.06
CA SER A 166 -14.11 17.03 20.08
C SER A 166 -15.41 16.56 19.45
N GLN A 167 -16.29 15.94 20.23
CA GLN A 167 -17.63 15.56 19.75
C GLN A 167 -18.39 16.77 19.16
N ASN A 168 -18.35 17.91 19.86
CA ASN A 168 -19.03 19.12 19.39
C ASN A 168 -18.47 19.62 18.05
N GLN A 169 -17.16 19.58 17.88
CA GLN A 169 -16.52 19.97 16.61
C GLN A 169 -16.82 18.97 15.49
N ALA A 170 -16.82 17.69 15.78
CA ALA A 170 -17.18 16.62 14.84
C ALA A 170 -18.63 16.78 14.35
N HIS A 171 -19.58 17.05 15.26
CA HIS A 171 -20.96 17.32 14.90
C HIS A 171 -21.10 18.57 14.01
N ALA A 172 -20.36 19.64 14.35
CA ALA A 172 -20.34 20.84 13.54
C ALA A 172 -19.74 20.61 12.12
N ALA A 173 -18.81 19.67 12.01
CA ALA A 173 -18.23 19.21 10.74
C ALA A 173 -19.10 18.20 9.96
N GLY A 174 -20.30 17.86 10.48
CA GLY A 174 -21.25 16.96 9.83
C GLY A 174 -21.14 15.48 10.25
N MET A 175 -20.24 15.13 11.16
CA MET A 175 -20.13 13.79 11.76
C MET A 175 -21.16 13.62 12.91
N THR A 176 -22.43 13.67 12.57
CA THR A 176 -23.54 13.78 13.56
C THR A 176 -23.75 12.53 14.42
N ASP A 177 -23.18 11.40 14.04
CA ASP A 177 -23.21 10.13 14.74
C ASP A 177 -21.99 9.93 15.69
N GLN A 178 -21.03 10.88 15.70
CA GLN A 178 -19.87 10.81 16.57
C GLN A 178 -20.26 10.88 18.05
N VAL A 179 -19.81 9.90 18.83
CA VAL A 179 -19.97 9.85 20.28
C VAL A 179 -18.61 9.96 20.95
N GLY A 180 -18.44 10.95 21.80
CA GLY A 180 -17.15 11.27 22.40
C GLY A 180 -16.17 11.96 21.45
N PRO A 181 -14.91 12.17 21.88
CA PRO A 181 -13.88 12.78 21.05
C PRO A 181 -13.57 11.93 19.82
N VAL A 182 -13.16 12.57 18.73
CA VAL A 182 -12.62 11.86 17.60
C VAL A 182 -11.27 11.27 18.00
N ILE A 183 -11.09 9.98 17.79
CA ILE A 183 -9.82 9.28 17.95
C ILE A 183 -9.53 8.58 16.64
N HIS A 184 -8.30 8.67 16.17
CA HIS A 184 -7.86 7.98 14.96
C HIS A 184 -6.70 7.03 15.31
N PRO A 185 -6.70 5.77 14.83
CA PRO A 185 -5.66 4.79 15.15
C PRO A 185 -4.24 5.25 14.82
N TYR A 186 -4.11 6.12 13.83
CA TYR A 186 -2.82 6.63 13.36
C TYR A 186 -2.44 8.01 13.93
N TYR A 187 -3.07 8.44 15.03
CA TYR A 187 -2.77 9.73 15.67
C TYR A 187 -1.29 9.94 15.99
N LEU A 188 -0.56 8.85 16.21
CA LEU A 188 0.88 8.86 16.52
C LEU A 188 1.79 9.26 15.35
N TYR A 189 1.25 9.32 14.13
CA TYR A 189 2.03 9.76 12.96
C TYR A 189 1.96 11.26 12.73
N GLY A 190 0.93 11.94 13.22
CA GLY A 190 0.65 13.36 13.00
C GLY A 190 0.16 13.64 11.58
N LEU A 191 1.00 13.42 10.60
CA LEU A 191 0.66 13.43 9.17
C LEU A 191 0.82 12.02 8.65
N ASN A 192 -0.27 11.40 8.22
CA ASN A 192 -0.27 10.07 7.64
C ASN A 192 0.01 10.18 6.14
N ASP A 193 0.97 9.41 5.63
CA ASP A 193 1.35 9.39 4.21
C ASP A 193 1.69 10.77 3.60
N VAL A 194 1.82 11.81 4.43
CA VAL A 194 2.16 13.17 4.00
C VAL A 194 3.53 13.58 4.53
N TYR A 195 4.34 14.09 3.64
CA TYR A 195 5.67 14.59 3.95
C TYR A 195 5.60 16.01 4.50
N VAL A 196 6.61 16.38 5.29
CA VAL A 196 6.77 17.75 5.73
C VAL A 196 7.44 18.55 4.61
N TYR A 197 6.66 19.44 3.99
CA TYR A 197 7.13 20.31 2.91
C TYR A 197 7.75 21.61 3.43
N PRO A 198 8.81 22.12 2.80
CA PRO A 198 9.43 23.39 3.18
C PRO A 198 8.49 24.58 2.86
N SER A 199 7.81 25.08 3.87
CA SER A 199 6.79 26.13 3.75
C SER A 199 7.28 27.38 2.99
N LYS A 200 8.49 27.83 3.29
CA LYS A 200 9.11 29.01 2.63
C LYS A 200 9.32 28.80 1.13
N ARG A 201 9.72 27.59 0.74
CA ARG A 201 9.92 27.26 -0.68
C ARG A 201 8.59 27.11 -1.40
N MET A 202 7.62 26.47 -0.74
CA MET A 202 6.32 26.18 -1.32
C MET A 202 5.37 27.39 -1.38
N ALA A 203 5.50 28.34 -0.46
CA ALA A 203 4.58 29.47 -0.32
C ALA A 203 4.40 30.26 -1.63
N SER A 204 5.47 30.50 -2.39
CA SER A 204 5.37 31.20 -3.68
C SER A 204 4.62 30.42 -4.77
N LEU A 205 4.55 29.10 -4.66
CA LEU A 205 3.86 28.22 -5.59
C LEU A 205 2.36 28.17 -5.33
N VAL A 206 1.92 28.52 -4.11
CA VAL A 206 0.53 28.49 -3.67
C VAL A 206 0.01 29.86 -3.22
N ASP A 207 0.61 30.96 -3.71
CA ASP A 207 0.25 32.35 -3.36
C ASP A 207 0.23 32.65 -1.85
N GLY A 208 1.01 31.90 -1.06
CA GLY A 208 1.05 32.03 0.40
C GLY A 208 -0.13 31.38 1.15
N ASP A 209 -1.11 30.84 0.45
CA ASP A 209 -2.29 30.20 1.07
C ASP A 209 -2.39 28.72 0.69
N PRO A 210 -1.79 27.80 1.48
CA PRO A 210 -1.84 26.37 1.22
C PRO A 210 -3.26 25.79 1.32
N LEU A 211 -4.15 26.41 2.10
CA LEU A 211 -5.49 25.89 2.37
C LEU A 211 -6.48 26.20 1.24
N ASN A 212 -6.40 27.39 0.62
CA ASN A 212 -7.45 27.85 -0.30
C ASN A 212 -6.93 28.14 -1.72
N SER A 213 -5.62 28.16 -1.95
CA SER A 213 -5.10 28.47 -3.29
C SER A 213 -5.43 27.35 -4.29
N PRO A 214 -6.04 27.68 -5.43
CA PRO A 214 -6.28 26.71 -6.51
C PRO A 214 -4.98 26.21 -7.15
N LYS A 215 -3.86 26.91 -6.93
CA LYS A 215 -2.54 26.49 -7.45
C LYS A 215 -2.01 25.23 -6.78
N VAL A 216 -2.56 24.83 -5.65
CA VAL A 216 -2.23 23.55 -5.00
C VAL A 216 -2.41 22.37 -5.96
N GLY A 217 -3.47 22.37 -6.77
CA GLY A 217 -3.69 21.34 -7.81
C GLY A 217 -2.62 21.29 -8.91
N ASN A 218 -1.78 22.32 -9.03
CA ASN A 218 -0.70 22.38 -10.02
C ASN A 218 0.69 22.05 -9.45
N LEU A 219 0.78 21.74 -8.16
CA LEU A 219 2.08 21.51 -7.51
C LEU A 219 2.85 20.34 -8.13
N GLN A 220 2.17 19.27 -8.56
CA GLN A 220 2.79 18.13 -9.21
C GLN A 220 3.53 18.51 -10.50
N SER A 221 2.97 19.41 -11.28
CA SER A 221 3.57 19.93 -12.52
C SER A 221 4.47 21.16 -12.33
N SER A 222 4.63 21.62 -11.10
CA SER A 222 5.49 22.76 -10.76
C SER A 222 6.99 22.38 -10.83
N VAL A 223 7.85 23.39 -10.77
CA VAL A 223 9.30 23.20 -10.66
C VAL A 223 9.66 22.32 -9.45
N TYR A 224 8.90 22.40 -8.37
CA TYR A 224 9.12 21.61 -7.17
C TYR A 224 8.96 20.10 -7.43
N GLY A 225 8.05 19.72 -8.31
CA GLY A 225 7.86 18.31 -8.68
C GLY A 225 9.07 17.68 -9.37
N ARG A 226 9.98 18.49 -9.93
CA ARG A 226 11.21 18.04 -10.60
C ARG A 226 12.48 18.41 -9.85
N GLU A 227 12.42 19.43 -9.01
CA GLU A 227 13.54 19.94 -8.21
C GLU A 227 13.13 19.99 -6.72
N PRO A 228 12.92 18.81 -6.09
CA PRO A 228 12.42 18.74 -4.74
C PRO A 228 13.43 19.25 -3.72
N VAL A 229 12.92 19.84 -2.65
CA VAL A 229 13.64 20.17 -1.44
C VAL A 229 13.05 19.36 -0.30
N GLY A 230 13.70 18.29 0.10
CA GLY A 230 13.22 17.35 1.12
C GLY A 230 14.13 17.27 2.33
N ALA A 231 13.65 16.64 3.40
CA ALA A 231 14.40 16.44 4.64
C ALA A 231 15.12 15.09 4.71
N GLY A 232 15.03 14.25 3.67
CA GLY A 232 15.66 12.94 3.58
C GLY A 232 17.18 12.97 3.52
N PRO A 233 17.84 11.79 3.54
CA PRO A 233 19.30 11.64 3.61
C PRO A 233 20.03 11.95 2.30
N TYR A 234 19.32 12.06 1.19
CA TYR A 234 19.88 12.32 -0.12
C TYR A 234 19.19 13.49 -0.81
N THR A 235 19.94 14.18 -1.68
CA THR A 235 19.45 15.29 -2.51
C THR A 235 19.48 14.87 -3.97
N LEU A 236 18.41 15.11 -4.72
CA LEU A 236 18.37 14.92 -6.16
C LEU A 236 19.36 15.88 -6.84
N GLN A 237 20.30 15.31 -7.60
CA GLN A 237 21.31 16.08 -8.35
C GLN A 237 20.92 16.27 -9.81
N SER A 238 20.38 15.23 -10.42
CA SER A 238 19.86 15.28 -11.80
C SER A 238 18.76 14.26 -12.01
N TRP A 239 17.89 14.57 -12.94
CA TRP A 239 16.83 13.69 -13.42
C TRP A 239 16.81 13.77 -14.96
N ASP A 240 17.27 12.70 -15.60
CA ASP A 240 17.22 12.51 -17.03
C ASP A 240 16.00 11.61 -17.34
N PRO A 241 14.88 12.16 -17.81
CA PRO A 241 13.63 11.41 -18.00
C PRO A 241 13.82 10.16 -18.89
N GLY A 242 13.28 9.03 -18.43
CA GLY A 242 13.40 7.74 -19.10
C GLY A 242 14.78 7.08 -19.01
N VAL A 243 15.76 7.73 -18.41
CA VAL A 243 17.15 7.26 -18.33
C VAL A 243 17.56 6.96 -16.90
N GLN A 244 17.66 7.99 -16.06
CA GLN A 244 18.12 7.84 -14.67
C GLN A 244 17.80 9.06 -13.81
N MET A 245 17.82 8.82 -12.49
CA MET A 245 17.91 9.85 -11.47
C MET A 245 19.20 9.65 -10.66
N VAL A 246 19.88 10.74 -10.31
CA VAL A 246 21.11 10.72 -9.51
C VAL A 246 20.86 11.48 -8.20
N PHE A 247 21.11 10.80 -7.10
CA PHE A 247 21.02 11.36 -5.75
C PHE A 247 22.37 11.38 -5.08
N LYS A 248 22.64 12.42 -4.29
CA LYS A 248 23.86 12.61 -3.52
C LYS A 248 23.57 12.64 -2.04
N ALA A 249 24.39 11.95 -1.25
CA ALA A 249 24.29 11.93 0.20
C ALA A 249 24.50 13.33 0.80
N ARG A 250 23.65 13.67 1.76
CA ARG A 250 23.74 14.90 2.53
C ARG A 250 24.74 14.73 3.68
N SER A 251 25.68 15.67 3.78
CA SER A 251 26.64 15.70 4.90
C SER A 251 26.02 16.22 6.20
N ASP A 252 24.91 16.96 6.09
CA ASP A 252 24.18 17.61 7.17
C ASP A 252 22.90 16.86 7.59
N TYR A 253 22.73 15.61 7.13
CA TYR A 253 21.59 14.81 7.52
C TYR A 253 21.56 14.57 9.03
N TYR A 254 20.42 14.76 9.67
CA TYR A 254 20.28 14.78 11.14
C TYR A 254 20.68 13.46 11.84
N ARG A 255 20.74 12.33 11.11
CA ARG A 255 21.24 11.04 11.62
C ARG A 255 22.70 10.76 11.22
N GLY A 256 23.37 11.73 10.65
CA GLY A 256 24.74 11.62 10.14
C GLY A 256 24.79 11.35 8.64
N LYS A 257 25.95 11.62 8.03
CA LYS A 257 26.16 11.39 6.60
C LYS A 257 26.01 9.92 6.26
N PRO A 258 25.16 9.55 5.25
CA PRO A 258 25.11 8.18 4.72
C PRO A 258 26.47 7.67 4.23
N ALA A 259 26.73 6.37 4.38
CA ALA A 259 27.99 5.76 3.93
C ALA A 259 28.09 5.61 2.40
N ILE A 260 26.96 5.56 1.69
CA ILE A 260 26.89 5.58 0.23
C ILE A 260 26.82 7.03 -0.23
N ASP A 261 27.82 7.47 -1.01
CA ASP A 261 27.91 8.88 -1.43
C ASP A 261 26.89 9.23 -2.52
N ASN A 262 26.60 8.28 -3.43
CA ASN A 262 25.67 8.49 -4.54
C ASN A 262 24.73 7.30 -4.70
N ILE A 263 23.48 7.59 -5.05
CA ILE A 263 22.52 6.58 -5.49
C ILE A 263 22.04 6.95 -6.90
N ILE A 264 22.14 6.00 -7.82
CA ILE A 264 21.61 6.12 -9.18
C ILE A 264 20.41 5.20 -9.29
N ILE A 265 19.26 5.75 -9.64
CA ILE A 265 18.06 4.98 -9.98
C ILE A 265 17.92 4.96 -11.48
N ARG A 266 17.83 3.77 -12.07
CA ARG A 266 17.68 3.55 -13.52
C ARG A 266 16.83 2.30 -13.79
N GLY A 267 16.70 1.92 -15.06
CA GLY A 267 15.94 0.72 -15.46
C GLY A 267 14.48 1.00 -15.79
N PHE A 268 14.11 2.28 -15.92
CA PHE A 268 12.77 2.69 -16.30
C PHE A 268 12.36 2.05 -17.63
N ASN A 269 11.15 1.46 -17.66
CA ASN A 269 10.60 0.73 -18.79
C ASN A 269 11.49 -0.42 -19.32
N THR A 270 12.44 -0.92 -18.50
CA THR A 270 13.30 -2.05 -18.86
C THR A 270 12.63 -3.36 -18.47
N ASP A 271 12.72 -4.36 -19.34
CA ASP A 271 12.18 -5.69 -19.05
C ASP A 271 12.98 -6.39 -17.93
N LYS A 272 12.31 -7.31 -17.25
CA LYS A 272 12.83 -8.03 -16.09
C LYS A 272 14.09 -8.83 -16.42
N GLU A 273 14.12 -9.50 -17.56
CA GLU A 273 15.23 -10.34 -18.01
C GLU A 273 16.50 -9.51 -18.21
N THR A 274 16.37 -8.33 -18.79
CA THR A 274 17.49 -7.37 -18.94
C THR A 274 18.00 -6.89 -17.57
N LEU A 275 17.10 -6.61 -16.62
CA LEU A 275 17.50 -6.20 -15.27
C LEU A 275 18.21 -7.33 -14.52
N LEU A 276 17.76 -8.58 -14.66
CA LEU A 276 18.45 -9.74 -14.07
C LEU A 276 19.86 -9.93 -14.67
N ALA A 277 20.01 -9.73 -16.00
CA ALA A 277 21.34 -9.76 -16.62
C ALA A 277 22.26 -8.64 -16.13
N GLN A 278 21.76 -7.42 -15.93
CA GLN A 278 22.51 -6.30 -15.36
C GLN A 278 22.90 -6.57 -13.89
N LEU A 279 22.01 -7.20 -13.11
CA LEU A 279 22.29 -7.60 -11.75
C LEU A 279 23.39 -8.68 -11.71
N GLN A 280 23.36 -9.64 -12.63
CA GLN A 280 24.39 -10.65 -12.79
C GLN A 280 25.75 -10.05 -13.22
N ALA A 281 25.74 -9.05 -14.10
CA ALA A 281 26.93 -8.33 -14.52
C ALA A 281 27.51 -7.41 -13.41
N GLY A 282 26.70 -7.10 -12.37
CA GLY A 282 27.07 -6.15 -11.32
C GLY A 282 26.88 -4.69 -11.73
N ASP A 283 26.19 -4.42 -12.85
CA ASP A 283 25.88 -3.08 -13.32
C ASP A 283 24.83 -2.38 -12.44
N ILE A 284 23.98 -3.17 -11.79
CA ILE A 284 23.06 -2.76 -10.74
C ILE A 284 23.27 -3.62 -9.50
N GLN A 285 22.98 -3.10 -8.32
CA GLN A 285 23.16 -3.79 -7.05
C GLN A 285 21.86 -4.23 -6.42
N THR A 286 20.72 -3.67 -6.83
CA THR A 286 19.40 -4.07 -6.35
C THR A 286 18.32 -3.78 -7.37
N ILE A 287 17.27 -4.60 -7.35
CA ILE A 287 16.04 -4.40 -8.12
C ILE A 287 14.92 -4.16 -7.11
N GLY A 288 14.15 -3.09 -7.34
CA GLY A 288 13.04 -2.68 -6.49
C GLY A 288 11.86 -3.64 -6.50
N SER A 289 10.97 -3.44 -5.54
CA SER A 289 9.69 -4.17 -5.46
C SER A 289 8.84 -3.98 -6.72
N GLU A 290 7.86 -4.86 -6.90
CA GLU A 290 6.91 -4.90 -8.04
C GLU A 290 7.49 -5.30 -9.41
N THR A 291 8.81 -5.38 -9.54
CA THR A 291 9.46 -5.84 -10.78
C THR A 291 9.63 -7.36 -10.81
N LEU A 292 9.90 -7.95 -9.65
CA LEU A 292 10.19 -9.36 -9.47
C LEU A 292 9.00 -10.10 -8.86
N ASP A 293 8.88 -11.37 -9.20
CA ASP A 293 7.89 -12.27 -8.62
C ASP A 293 8.54 -13.56 -8.09
N VAL A 294 7.74 -14.42 -7.45
CA VAL A 294 8.24 -15.65 -6.82
C VAL A 294 8.86 -16.64 -7.80
N SER A 295 8.53 -16.56 -9.10
CA SER A 295 9.12 -17.41 -10.12
C SER A 295 10.57 -17.04 -10.44
N ASP A 296 11.01 -15.86 -10.03
CA ASP A 296 12.37 -15.36 -10.28
C ASP A 296 13.36 -15.77 -9.17
N VAL A 297 12.86 -16.21 -8.02
CA VAL A 297 13.67 -16.45 -6.80
C VAL A 297 14.81 -17.42 -7.06
N ASP A 298 14.55 -18.55 -7.73
CA ASP A 298 15.58 -19.54 -8.01
C ASP A 298 16.63 -18.99 -9.00
N ALA A 299 16.19 -18.30 -10.03
CA ALA A 299 17.09 -17.67 -11.01
C ALA A 299 17.98 -16.59 -10.36
N ILE A 300 17.41 -15.76 -9.47
CA ILE A 300 18.14 -14.75 -8.72
C ILE A 300 19.18 -15.40 -7.79
N ASN A 301 18.79 -16.41 -7.03
CA ASN A 301 19.67 -17.09 -6.08
C ASN A 301 20.79 -17.90 -6.79
N ALA A 302 20.61 -18.23 -8.06
CA ALA A 302 21.67 -18.83 -8.89
C ALA A 302 22.76 -17.82 -9.32
N ILE A 303 22.52 -16.51 -9.20
CA ILE A 303 23.49 -15.46 -9.53
C ILE A 303 24.54 -15.38 -8.40
N PRO A 304 25.85 -15.61 -8.68
CA PRO A 304 26.88 -15.51 -7.65
C PRO A 304 26.91 -14.13 -6.98
N GLY A 305 26.88 -14.11 -5.66
CA GLY A 305 26.95 -12.84 -4.91
C GLY A 305 25.65 -12.02 -4.87
N VAL A 306 24.55 -12.59 -5.28
CA VAL A 306 23.21 -11.99 -5.24
C VAL A 306 22.28 -12.85 -4.39
N LYS A 307 21.29 -12.25 -3.77
CA LYS A 307 20.26 -12.93 -2.98
C LYS A 307 18.89 -12.36 -3.31
N ALA A 308 17.91 -13.26 -3.49
CA ALA A 308 16.50 -12.92 -3.46
C ALA A 308 16.02 -12.77 -2.01
N TYR A 309 15.21 -11.75 -1.76
CA TYR A 309 14.52 -11.55 -0.50
C TYR A 309 13.03 -11.67 -0.76
N VAL A 310 12.43 -12.69 -0.17
CA VAL A 310 10.99 -12.91 -0.20
C VAL A 310 10.45 -12.55 1.17
N ARG A 311 9.53 -11.60 1.20
CA ARG A 311 8.85 -11.18 2.42
C ARG A 311 7.36 -11.42 2.27
N ALA A 312 6.71 -11.97 3.29
CA ALA A 312 5.26 -11.98 3.33
C ALA A 312 4.79 -10.53 3.33
N GLY A 313 4.12 -10.10 2.25
CA GLY A 313 3.60 -8.74 2.15
C GLY A 313 2.39 -8.53 3.06
N THR A 314 1.99 -7.29 3.21
CA THR A 314 0.72 -6.90 3.87
C THR A 314 -0.48 -7.02 2.93
N THR A 315 -0.23 -7.34 1.67
CA THR A 315 -1.28 -7.50 0.64
C THR A 315 -1.92 -8.87 0.75
N VAL A 316 -3.23 -8.91 0.91
CA VAL A 316 -4.02 -10.14 1.08
C VAL A 316 -4.90 -10.37 -0.14
N GLU A 317 -4.66 -11.45 -0.88
CA GLU A 317 -5.58 -11.91 -1.91
C GLU A 317 -6.77 -12.62 -1.27
N HIS A 318 -7.98 -12.30 -1.69
CA HIS A 318 -9.21 -12.84 -1.12
C HIS A 318 -10.35 -12.87 -2.14
N ILE A 319 -11.41 -13.57 -1.80
CA ILE A 319 -12.67 -13.60 -2.53
C ILE A 319 -13.76 -13.06 -1.61
N ASP A 320 -14.36 -11.94 -1.97
CA ASP A 320 -15.56 -11.40 -1.35
C ASP A 320 -16.80 -12.18 -1.82
N PHE A 321 -17.68 -12.49 -0.89
CA PHE A 321 -19.01 -13.01 -1.18
C PHE A 321 -20.01 -11.87 -1.22
N ASN A 322 -20.73 -11.73 -2.32
CA ASN A 322 -21.83 -10.75 -2.37
C ASN A 322 -23.03 -11.28 -1.60
N LEU A 323 -23.22 -10.81 -0.37
CA LEU A 323 -24.33 -11.25 0.49
C LEU A 323 -25.71 -10.72 0.04
N GLY A 324 -25.74 -9.86 -0.98
CA GLY A 324 -26.97 -9.52 -1.70
C GLY A 324 -27.49 -10.66 -2.58
N ASN A 325 -26.64 -11.65 -2.93
CA ASN A 325 -27.08 -12.88 -3.59
C ASN A 325 -27.66 -13.85 -2.54
N PRO A 326 -28.94 -14.28 -2.67
CA PRO A 326 -29.58 -15.16 -1.68
C PRO A 326 -28.83 -16.47 -1.41
N MET A 327 -28.16 -17.06 -2.41
CA MET A 327 -27.36 -18.28 -2.22
C MET A 327 -26.11 -18.01 -1.39
N LEU A 328 -25.49 -16.83 -1.53
CA LEU A 328 -24.29 -16.44 -0.77
C LEU A 328 -24.66 -15.80 0.58
N ALA A 329 -25.90 -15.34 0.77
CA ALA A 329 -26.42 -14.97 2.08
C ALA A 329 -26.47 -16.17 3.03
N ASP A 330 -26.58 -17.39 2.50
CA ASP A 330 -26.53 -18.61 3.28
C ASP A 330 -25.10 -18.92 3.76
N ALA A 331 -24.91 -18.96 5.08
CA ALA A 331 -23.62 -19.23 5.70
C ALA A 331 -23.10 -20.67 5.41
N GLN A 332 -24.00 -21.63 5.16
CA GLN A 332 -23.60 -23.01 4.85
C GLN A 332 -22.97 -23.08 3.46
N VAL A 333 -23.52 -22.37 2.48
CA VAL A 333 -22.95 -22.26 1.14
C VAL A 333 -21.56 -21.61 1.20
N ARG A 334 -21.42 -20.49 1.93
CA ARG A 334 -20.11 -19.81 2.11
C ARG A 334 -19.07 -20.74 2.76
N LYS A 335 -19.50 -21.46 3.82
CA LYS A 335 -18.64 -22.42 4.51
C LYS A 335 -18.22 -23.58 3.60
N ALA A 336 -19.12 -24.08 2.79
CA ALA A 336 -18.81 -25.13 1.81
C ALA A 336 -17.82 -24.63 0.75
N ILE A 337 -17.97 -23.41 0.25
CA ILE A 337 -17.01 -22.78 -0.67
C ILE A 337 -15.64 -22.67 -0.01
N ALA A 338 -15.55 -22.17 1.22
CA ALA A 338 -14.28 -21.98 1.93
C ALA A 338 -13.57 -23.34 2.20
N LEU A 339 -14.31 -24.39 2.57
CA LEU A 339 -13.77 -25.75 2.74
C LEU A 339 -13.41 -26.42 1.41
N GLY A 340 -14.05 -26.01 0.31
CA GLY A 340 -13.81 -26.55 -1.03
C GLY A 340 -12.57 -25.97 -1.72
N ILE A 341 -11.98 -24.89 -1.21
CA ILE A 341 -10.80 -24.26 -1.78
C ILE A 341 -9.53 -24.73 -1.06
N ASP A 342 -8.67 -25.45 -1.77
CA ASP A 342 -7.32 -25.83 -1.29
C ASP A 342 -6.37 -24.64 -1.41
N ARG A 343 -6.36 -23.79 -0.38
CA ARG A 343 -5.53 -22.58 -0.33
C ARG A 343 -4.04 -22.89 -0.31
N GLN A 344 -3.65 -24.07 0.24
CA GLN A 344 -2.25 -24.47 0.22
C GLN A 344 -1.81 -24.90 -1.19
N ASP A 345 -2.69 -25.55 -1.98
CA ASP A 345 -2.43 -25.83 -3.40
C ASP A 345 -2.27 -24.54 -4.20
N LEU A 346 -3.08 -23.50 -3.90
CA LEU A 346 -2.90 -22.17 -4.51
C LEU A 346 -1.53 -21.59 -4.17
N VAL A 347 -1.11 -21.58 -2.90
CA VAL A 347 0.23 -21.11 -2.50
C VAL A 347 1.32 -21.85 -3.24
N ASN A 348 1.21 -23.18 -3.34
CA ASN A 348 2.24 -24.01 -3.99
C ASN A 348 2.31 -23.75 -5.50
N ARG A 349 1.17 -23.67 -6.18
CA ARG A 349 1.12 -23.60 -7.66
C ARG A 349 1.18 -22.18 -8.21
N VAL A 350 0.62 -21.20 -7.48
CA VAL A 350 0.60 -19.80 -7.92
C VAL A 350 1.84 -19.05 -7.42
N LEU A 351 2.26 -19.34 -6.18
CA LEU A 351 3.33 -18.62 -5.48
C LEU A 351 4.59 -19.48 -5.24
N ALA A 352 4.73 -20.61 -5.94
CA ALA A 352 5.88 -21.53 -5.83
C ALA A 352 6.22 -21.92 -4.37
N GLY A 353 5.24 -21.94 -3.47
CA GLY A 353 5.45 -22.19 -2.04
C GLY A 353 6.13 -21.04 -1.27
N GLN A 354 6.36 -19.90 -1.91
CA GLN A 354 7.10 -18.76 -1.34
C GLN A 354 6.22 -17.80 -0.51
N SER A 355 5.06 -18.26 -0.08
CA SER A 355 4.17 -17.51 0.81
C SER A 355 3.40 -18.46 1.71
N GLN A 356 2.44 -17.93 2.44
CA GLN A 356 1.59 -18.72 3.34
C GLN A 356 0.11 -18.45 3.08
N VAL A 357 -0.72 -19.42 3.47
CA VAL A 357 -2.17 -19.25 3.49
C VAL A 357 -2.53 -18.08 4.40
N ALA A 358 -3.45 -17.23 3.97
CA ALA A 358 -3.98 -16.18 4.80
C ALA A 358 -5.20 -16.69 5.60
N ASP A 359 -5.05 -16.79 6.91
CA ASP A 359 -6.17 -17.13 7.81
C ASP A 359 -6.92 -15.89 8.31
N SER A 360 -6.37 -14.71 8.05
CA SER A 360 -6.95 -13.41 8.36
C SER A 360 -6.54 -12.40 7.29
N TRP A 361 -7.25 -11.29 7.18
CA TRP A 361 -6.81 -10.13 6.38
C TRP A 361 -5.66 -9.36 7.05
N ILE A 362 -5.42 -9.60 8.35
CA ILE A 362 -4.27 -9.04 9.07
C ILE A 362 -3.08 -9.97 8.91
N PRO A 363 -1.93 -9.50 8.42
CA PRO A 363 -0.75 -10.35 8.25
C PRO A 363 -0.11 -10.68 9.60
N PRO A 364 0.51 -11.88 9.75
CA PRO A 364 1.12 -12.33 11.01
C PRO A 364 2.24 -11.45 11.56
N ILE A 365 2.81 -10.55 10.74
CA ILE A 365 3.81 -9.56 11.18
C ILE A 365 3.18 -8.45 12.03
N SER A 366 1.88 -8.17 11.84
CA SER A 366 1.17 -7.14 12.59
C SER A 366 0.95 -7.56 14.05
N GLN A 367 1.10 -6.61 14.97
CA GLN A 367 0.75 -6.82 16.38
C GLN A 367 -0.76 -7.01 16.60
N LEU A 368 -1.58 -6.66 15.59
CA LEU A 368 -3.03 -6.82 15.60
C LEU A 368 -3.48 -8.18 15.04
N TYR A 369 -2.56 -9.02 14.57
CA TYR A 369 -2.87 -10.37 14.13
C TYR A 369 -3.27 -11.27 15.31
N ASN A 370 -4.43 -11.91 15.22
CA ASN A 370 -4.88 -12.87 16.21
C ASN A 370 -4.45 -14.29 15.81
N PRO A 371 -3.48 -14.92 16.50
CA PRO A 371 -3.02 -16.27 16.20
C PRO A 371 -4.10 -17.36 16.46
N ASP A 372 -5.13 -17.03 17.28
CA ASP A 372 -6.23 -17.91 17.62
C ASP A 372 -7.39 -17.85 16.60
N THR A 373 -7.23 -17.08 15.52
CA THR A 373 -8.22 -17.05 14.43
C THR A 373 -8.44 -18.45 13.87
N PRO A 374 -9.70 -18.93 13.79
CA PRO A 374 -10.02 -20.25 13.26
C PRO A 374 -9.46 -20.47 11.85
N LYS A 375 -8.72 -21.57 11.67
CA LYS A 375 -8.16 -21.94 10.38
C LYS A 375 -9.10 -22.89 9.66
N ILE A 376 -9.50 -22.52 8.44
CA ILE A 376 -10.34 -23.35 7.61
C ILE A 376 -9.43 -24.30 6.83
N ALA A 377 -9.43 -25.57 7.18
CA ALA A 377 -8.72 -26.59 6.43
C ALA A 377 -9.49 -26.97 5.16
N TYR A 378 -8.77 -27.33 4.09
CA TYR A 378 -9.39 -27.92 2.90
C TYR A 378 -10.02 -29.25 3.24
N ASP A 379 -11.34 -29.35 3.10
CA ASP A 379 -12.12 -30.58 3.30
C ASP A 379 -13.32 -30.64 2.33
N PRO A 380 -13.10 -31.11 1.10
CA PRO A 380 -14.15 -31.21 0.11
C PRO A 380 -15.26 -32.23 0.48
N ASN A 381 -14.97 -33.18 1.37
CA ASN A 381 -15.98 -34.13 1.82
C ASN A 381 -16.93 -33.47 2.83
N GLN A 382 -16.39 -32.70 3.77
CA GLN A 382 -17.20 -31.89 4.68
C GLN A 382 -18.01 -30.84 3.91
N ALA A 383 -17.41 -30.18 2.89
CA ALA A 383 -18.11 -29.23 2.03
C ALA A 383 -19.33 -29.88 1.35
N LYS A 384 -19.16 -31.07 0.77
CA LYS A 384 -20.26 -31.83 0.18
C LYS A 384 -21.35 -32.19 1.20
N ALA A 385 -20.96 -32.67 2.37
CA ALA A 385 -21.90 -33.02 3.43
C ALA A 385 -22.72 -31.83 3.93
N ILE A 386 -22.09 -30.64 4.03
CA ILE A 386 -22.80 -29.40 4.37
C ILE A 386 -23.83 -29.06 3.29
N LEU A 387 -23.46 -29.09 2.01
CA LEU A 387 -24.37 -28.80 0.91
C LEU A 387 -25.52 -29.82 0.81
N ASP A 388 -25.24 -31.12 1.06
CA ASP A 388 -26.26 -32.16 1.10
C ASP A 388 -27.26 -31.90 2.23
N ALA A 389 -26.78 -31.55 3.43
CA ALA A 389 -27.65 -31.22 4.58
C ALA A 389 -28.46 -29.94 4.37
N ASP A 390 -27.95 -29.00 3.60
CA ASP A 390 -28.60 -27.75 3.23
C ASP A 390 -29.58 -27.89 2.06
N GLY A 391 -29.77 -29.11 1.53
CA GLY A 391 -30.75 -29.42 0.50
C GLY A 391 -30.26 -29.24 -0.95
N TRP A 392 -28.98 -29.07 -1.16
CA TRP A 392 -28.33 -29.03 -2.48
C TRP A 392 -28.00 -30.43 -2.97
N THR A 393 -28.78 -30.98 -3.89
CA THR A 393 -28.59 -32.32 -4.46
C THR A 393 -27.79 -32.28 -5.75
N THR A 394 -26.94 -33.30 -5.99
CA THR A 394 -26.14 -33.37 -7.21
C THR A 394 -26.97 -33.66 -8.43
N GLY A 395 -26.95 -32.79 -9.43
CA GLY A 395 -27.60 -32.94 -10.72
C GLY A 395 -26.88 -33.98 -11.62
N SER A 396 -27.49 -34.27 -12.77
CA SER A 396 -26.97 -35.28 -13.72
C SER A 396 -25.63 -34.90 -14.35
N ASP A 397 -25.29 -33.62 -14.35
CA ASP A 397 -24.03 -33.06 -14.86
C ASP A 397 -22.99 -32.82 -13.75
N GLY A 398 -23.28 -33.25 -12.52
CA GLY A 398 -22.42 -33.10 -11.37
C GLY A 398 -22.56 -31.78 -10.63
N ILE A 399 -23.31 -30.80 -11.15
CA ILE A 399 -23.57 -29.54 -10.48
C ILE A 399 -24.81 -29.66 -9.57
N ARG A 400 -24.73 -29.05 -8.40
CA ARG A 400 -25.79 -29.11 -7.40
C ARG A 400 -26.98 -28.21 -7.76
N VAL A 401 -28.15 -28.71 -7.40
CA VAL A 401 -29.44 -27.98 -7.55
C VAL A 401 -30.20 -28.06 -6.24
N ASN A 402 -30.96 -27.01 -5.93
CA ASN A 402 -31.89 -27.01 -4.80
C ASN A 402 -33.26 -27.62 -5.18
N SER A 403 -34.17 -27.70 -4.22
CA SER A 403 -35.51 -28.27 -4.41
C SER A 403 -36.36 -27.50 -5.44
N SER A 404 -36.06 -26.25 -5.76
CA SER A 404 -36.71 -25.47 -6.81
C SER A 404 -36.06 -25.62 -8.20
N GLY A 405 -35.01 -26.45 -8.32
CA GLY A 405 -34.25 -26.63 -9.56
C GLY A 405 -33.24 -25.54 -9.86
N GLN A 406 -32.98 -24.63 -8.92
CA GLN A 406 -31.97 -23.60 -9.08
C GLN A 406 -30.58 -24.22 -8.96
N ARG A 407 -29.68 -23.92 -9.91
CA ARG A 407 -28.28 -24.42 -9.91
C ARG A 407 -27.42 -23.63 -8.94
N LEU A 408 -26.52 -24.31 -8.28
CA LEU A 408 -25.48 -23.69 -7.46
C LEU A 408 -24.34 -23.22 -8.38
N SER A 409 -24.56 -22.03 -8.98
CA SER A 409 -23.70 -21.45 -10.02
C SER A 409 -23.43 -19.99 -9.73
N PHE A 410 -22.16 -19.56 -9.87
CA PHE A 410 -21.70 -18.22 -9.55
C PHE A 410 -20.86 -17.62 -10.66
N HIS A 411 -20.98 -16.30 -10.86
CA HIS A 411 -20.04 -15.49 -11.58
C HIS A 411 -18.84 -15.17 -10.66
N TYR A 412 -17.65 -15.55 -11.11
CA TYR A 412 -16.40 -15.30 -10.41
C TYR A 412 -15.63 -14.20 -11.14
N GLN A 413 -15.66 -13.02 -10.59
CA GLN A 413 -15.22 -11.80 -11.26
C GLN A 413 -13.93 -11.26 -10.67
N SER A 414 -13.06 -10.73 -11.53
CA SER A 414 -11.81 -10.08 -11.13
C SER A 414 -11.22 -9.22 -12.24
N THR A 415 -10.06 -8.62 -11.96
CA THR A 415 -9.25 -7.93 -12.96
C THR A 415 -8.38 -8.90 -13.74
N THR A 416 -7.99 -8.50 -14.97
CA THR A 416 -6.91 -9.17 -15.71
C THR A 416 -5.57 -8.91 -14.99
N ASN A 417 -5.08 -9.92 -14.27
CA ASN A 417 -3.84 -9.89 -13.50
C ASN A 417 -3.14 -11.24 -13.60
N ALA A 418 -1.80 -11.26 -13.70
CA ALA A 418 -1.02 -12.47 -13.90
C ALA A 418 -1.23 -13.53 -12.78
N ILE A 419 -1.38 -13.09 -11.53
CA ILE A 419 -1.64 -13.98 -10.39
C ILE A 419 -3.05 -14.56 -10.53
N ARG A 420 -4.07 -13.74 -10.79
CA ARG A 420 -5.47 -14.16 -10.88
C ARG A 420 -5.73 -15.03 -12.10
N ASN A 421 -4.99 -14.84 -13.20
CA ASN A 421 -5.02 -15.75 -14.34
C ASN A 421 -4.61 -17.19 -13.98
N LYS A 422 -3.81 -17.35 -12.92
CA LYS A 422 -3.43 -18.67 -12.36
C LYS A 422 -4.41 -19.13 -11.27
N THR A 423 -4.84 -18.23 -10.38
CA THR A 423 -5.69 -18.56 -9.21
C THR A 423 -7.10 -18.97 -9.63
N MET A 424 -7.78 -18.15 -10.45
CA MET A 424 -9.20 -18.35 -10.75
C MET A 424 -9.51 -19.70 -11.41
N PRO A 425 -8.73 -20.23 -12.39
CA PRO A 425 -8.96 -21.55 -12.94
C PRO A 425 -8.81 -22.67 -11.91
N LEU A 426 -7.89 -22.53 -10.95
CA LEU A 426 -7.69 -23.52 -9.88
C LEU A 426 -8.89 -23.54 -8.92
N VAL A 427 -9.35 -22.36 -8.50
CA VAL A 427 -10.55 -22.24 -7.64
C VAL A 427 -11.76 -22.82 -8.36
N LYS A 428 -11.96 -22.52 -9.64
CA LYS A 428 -13.03 -23.12 -10.45
C LYS A 428 -12.96 -24.66 -10.46
N ASP A 429 -11.79 -25.24 -10.71
CA ASP A 429 -11.59 -26.69 -10.71
C ASP A 429 -11.89 -27.30 -9.32
N GLN A 430 -11.43 -26.66 -8.26
CA GLN A 430 -11.64 -27.12 -6.90
C GLN A 430 -13.13 -27.07 -6.50
N LEU A 431 -13.84 -26.00 -6.80
CA LEU A 431 -15.25 -25.85 -6.50
C LEU A 431 -16.13 -26.79 -7.33
N SER A 432 -15.74 -27.10 -8.57
CA SER A 432 -16.45 -28.08 -9.40
C SER A 432 -16.47 -29.49 -8.75
N LYS A 433 -15.42 -29.86 -8.00
CA LYS A 433 -15.31 -31.15 -7.28
C LYS A 433 -16.33 -31.30 -6.15
N ILE A 434 -16.88 -30.21 -5.66
CA ILE A 434 -17.94 -30.19 -4.65
C ILE A 434 -19.34 -29.88 -5.24
N GLY A 435 -19.43 -29.77 -6.58
CA GLY A 435 -20.66 -29.57 -7.31
C GLY A 435 -21.09 -28.11 -7.45
N ILE A 436 -20.17 -27.17 -7.32
CA ILE A 436 -20.42 -25.74 -7.54
C ILE A 436 -19.88 -25.34 -8.91
N GLU A 437 -20.76 -24.75 -9.74
CA GLU A 437 -20.38 -24.20 -11.03
C GLU A 437 -19.84 -22.78 -10.86
N VAL A 438 -18.71 -22.48 -11.53
CA VAL A 438 -18.08 -21.18 -11.49
C VAL A 438 -17.79 -20.68 -12.91
N ASN A 439 -18.30 -19.50 -13.23
CA ASN A 439 -18.11 -18.82 -14.51
C ASN A 439 -17.15 -17.65 -14.30
N ILE A 440 -15.95 -17.73 -14.90
CA ILE A 440 -14.89 -16.73 -14.74
C ILE A 440 -15.14 -15.56 -15.68
N ASP A 441 -15.20 -14.35 -15.12
CA ASP A 441 -15.29 -13.08 -15.85
C ASP A 441 -14.15 -12.15 -15.43
N GLN A 442 -13.24 -11.86 -16.34
CA GLN A 442 -12.12 -10.93 -16.09
C GLN A 442 -12.28 -9.65 -16.91
N MET A 443 -11.93 -8.52 -16.31
CA MET A 443 -12.07 -7.21 -16.93
C MET A 443 -10.94 -6.26 -16.53
N PRO A 444 -10.74 -5.13 -17.24
CA PRO A 444 -9.78 -4.10 -16.82
C PRO A 444 -10.07 -3.55 -15.43
N GLY A 445 -9.03 -3.20 -14.67
CA GLY A 445 -9.17 -2.68 -13.30
C GLY A 445 -10.11 -1.48 -13.19
N GLN A 446 -10.02 -0.52 -14.10
CA GLN A 446 -10.93 0.64 -14.14
C GLN A 446 -12.41 0.24 -14.32
N THR A 447 -12.68 -0.85 -15.02
CA THR A 447 -14.04 -1.38 -15.16
C THR A 447 -14.47 -2.08 -13.87
N TYR A 448 -13.59 -2.88 -13.27
CA TYR A 448 -13.89 -3.69 -12.09
C TYR A 448 -14.13 -2.84 -10.83
N PHE A 449 -13.21 -1.89 -10.56
CA PHE A 449 -13.26 -0.99 -9.40
C PHE A 449 -13.96 0.35 -9.67
N GLY A 450 -14.31 0.64 -10.92
CA GLY A 450 -14.96 1.90 -11.29
C GLY A 450 -16.35 2.05 -10.67
N LYS A 451 -16.85 3.29 -10.58
CA LYS A 451 -18.17 3.61 -10.00
C LYS A 451 -19.33 2.76 -10.56
N ASN A 452 -19.25 2.42 -11.84
CA ASN A 452 -20.24 1.57 -12.52
C ASN A 452 -19.80 0.09 -12.57
N GLY A 453 -18.72 -0.26 -11.89
CA GLY A 453 -18.17 -1.61 -11.87
C GLY A 453 -18.92 -2.55 -10.93
N PRO A 454 -18.73 -3.86 -11.12
CA PRO A 454 -19.52 -4.88 -10.42
C PRO A 454 -19.36 -4.84 -8.91
N LEU A 455 -18.19 -4.50 -8.37
CA LEU A 455 -17.98 -4.40 -6.93
C LEU A 455 -18.83 -3.30 -6.31
N ILE A 456 -18.73 -2.08 -6.84
CA ILE A 456 -19.44 -0.91 -6.32
C ILE A 456 -20.94 -1.06 -6.52
N GLN A 457 -21.38 -1.55 -7.70
CA GLN A 457 -22.79 -1.74 -8.01
C GLN A 457 -23.40 -3.01 -7.37
N GLY A 458 -22.56 -3.93 -6.85
CA GLY A 458 -23.04 -5.20 -6.27
C GLY A 458 -23.64 -6.15 -7.29
N THR A 459 -23.08 -6.18 -8.49
CA THR A 459 -23.54 -7.05 -9.58
C THR A 459 -22.59 -8.24 -9.81
N PHE A 460 -21.77 -8.57 -8.81
CA PHE A 460 -20.93 -9.76 -8.78
C PHE A 460 -21.53 -10.82 -7.84
N ASP A 461 -21.04 -12.05 -7.93
CA ASP A 461 -21.30 -13.11 -6.94
C ASP A 461 -20.04 -13.35 -6.09
N LEU A 462 -18.95 -13.82 -6.71
CA LEU A 462 -17.64 -14.00 -6.11
C LEU A 462 -16.70 -12.94 -6.69
N GLY A 463 -16.16 -12.07 -5.85
CA GLY A 463 -15.26 -11.00 -6.27
C GLY A 463 -13.83 -11.22 -5.77
N GLU A 464 -12.85 -11.53 -6.65
CA GLU A 464 -11.45 -11.68 -6.25
C GLU A 464 -10.68 -10.40 -6.47
N TYR A 465 -9.99 -9.95 -5.43
CA TYR A 465 -9.01 -8.86 -5.49
C TYR A 465 -8.08 -8.91 -4.29
N ALA A 466 -7.13 -8.00 -4.25
CA ALA A 466 -6.21 -7.90 -3.13
C ALA A 466 -6.47 -6.62 -2.34
N ASP A 467 -6.56 -6.76 -1.03
CA ASP A 467 -6.45 -5.63 -0.12
C ASP A 467 -4.96 -5.32 0.13
N VAL A 468 -4.58 -4.08 -0.11
CA VAL A 468 -3.23 -3.61 0.19
C VAL A 468 -3.22 -3.11 1.61
N GLY A 469 -2.46 -3.76 2.46
CA GLY A 469 -2.35 -3.38 3.85
C GLY A 469 -1.55 -2.10 4.04
N SER A 470 -2.04 -1.24 4.92
CA SER A 470 -1.35 -0.04 5.38
C SER A 470 -0.76 -0.23 6.78
N GLN A 471 0.26 0.49 7.05
CA GLN A 471 0.97 0.74 8.31
C GLN A 471 1.00 -0.39 9.36
N ASP A 472 -0.07 -0.67 10.11
CA ASP A 472 -0.03 -1.63 11.23
C ASP A 472 -1.10 -2.74 11.16
N SER A 473 -2.16 -2.56 10.41
CA SER A 473 -3.34 -3.45 10.44
C SER A 473 -3.66 -4.15 9.14
N GLY A 474 -2.99 -3.81 8.06
CA GLY A 474 -3.33 -4.35 6.75
C GLY A 474 -4.48 -3.61 6.07
N VAL A 475 -5.69 -3.64 6.59
CA VAL A 475 -6.90 -3.08 5.93
C VAL A 475 -7.59 -2.08 6.84
N ASP A 476 -8.13 -1.01 6.29
CA ASP A 476 -9.08 -0.17 7.00
C ASP A 476 -10.38 -0.94 7.27
N VAL A 477 -10.49 -1.44 8.49
CA VAL A 477 -11.65 -2.26 8.92
C VAL A 477 -12.95 -1.48 8.88
N THR A 478 -12.89 -0.16 9.04
CA THR A 478 -14.07 0.71 9.05
C THR A 478 -14.75 0.72 7.70
N THR A 479 -14.01 1.01 6.65
CA THR A 479 -14.55 1.08 5.30
C THR A 479 -14.82 -0.30 4.70
N LYS A 480 -14.05 -1.32 5.09
CA LYS A 480 -14.17 -2.69 4.58
C LYS A 480 -15.34 -3.46 5.18
N PHE A 481 -15.57 -3.36 6.50
CA PHE A 481 -16.56 -4.19 7.19
C PHE A 481 -17.70 -3.41 7.83
N GLY A 482 -17.59 -2.12 7.99
CA GLY A 482 -18.63 -1.29 8.60
C GLY A 482 -19.89 -1.26 7.75
N SER A 483 -21.05 -1.49 8.39
CA SER A 483 -22.36 -1.60 7.70
C SER A 483 -22.73 -0.33 6.91
N LYS A 484 -22.36 0.85 7.40
CA LYS A 484 -22.62 2.13 6.74
C LYS A 484 -21.75 2.39 5.51
N PHE A 485 -20.71 1.60 5.29
CA PHE A 485 -19.78 1.70 4.17
C PHE A 485 -20.08 0.74 3.01
N ILE A 486 -21.30 0.17 2.99
CA ILE A 486 -21.83 -0.52 1.81
C ILE A 486 -22.08 0.53 0.73
N PRO A 487 -21.43 0.43 -0.45
CA PRO A 487 -21.65 1.40 -1.53
C PRO A 487 -23.11 1.47 -1.96
N SER A 488 -23.67 2.68 -1.98
CA SER A 488 -25.06 2.95 -2.33
C SER A 488 -25.24 4.38 -2.82
N ASN A 489 -26.39 4.70 -3.40
CA ASN A 489 -26.73 6.07 -3.76
C ASN A 489 -26.73 7.02 -2.54
N ALA A 490 -27.07 6.52 -1.35
CA ALA A 490 -27.19 7.34 -0.15
C ALA A 490 -25.82 7.88 0.33
N ASN A 491 -24.73 7.14 0.09
CA ASN A 491 -23.37 7.54 0.44
C ASN A 491 -22.51 7.85 -0.80
N ASN A 492 -23.14 8.20 -1.92
CA ASN A 492 -22.49 8.48 -3.22
C ASN A 492 -21.55 7.35 -3.68
N PHE A 493 -21.90 6.10 -3.36
CA PHE A 493 -21.11 4.89 -3.61
C PHE A 493 -19.74 4.87 -2.90
N GLY A 494 -19.60 5.60 -1.78
CA GLY A 494 -18.42 5.54 -0.92
C GLY A 494 -18.38 4.27 -0.07
N GLY A 495 -17.18 3.91 0.37
CA GLY A 495 -16.92 2.71 1.18
C GLY A 495 -16.46 1.51 0.36
N GLN A 496 -15.97 0.50 1.07
CA GLN A 496 -15.37 -0.72 0.49
C GLN A 496 -16.04 -2.00 0.98
N ASN A 497 -17.18 -1.90 1.69
CA ASN A 497 -17.96 -3.07 2.08
C ASN A 497 -18.73 -3.62 0.86
N PHE A 498 -17.95 -4.10 -0.13
CA PHE A 498 -18.51 -4.66 -1.37
C PHE A 498 -19.28 -5.94 -1.12
N MET A 499 -18.95 -6.66 -0.06
CA MET A 499 -19.66 -7.87 0.41
C MET A 499 -21.12 -7.60 0.81
N ARG A 500 -21.49 -6.35 1.03
CA ARG A 500 -22.81 -5.94 1.57
C ARG A 500 -23.11 -6.59 2.92
N TYR A 501 -22.05 -6.77 3.69
CA TYR A 501 -22.08 -7.39 5.00
C TYR A 501 -22.62 -6.40 6.05
N THR A 502 -23.52 -6.88 6.89
CA THR A 502 -24.06 -6.10 8.01
C THR A 502 -24.04 -6.93 9.29
N ASN A 503 -23.41 -6.40 10.33
CA ASN A 503 -23.39 -7.03 11.64
C ASN A 503 -23.16 -5.97 12.72
N SER A 504 -24.13 -5.77 13.60
CA SER A 504 -24.04 -4.76 14.66
C SER A 504 -22.92 -5.01 15.66
N SER A 505 -22.53 -6.26 15.92
CA SER A 505 -21.40 -6.59 16.78
C SER A 505 -20.08 -6.20 16.11
N VAL A 506 -19.97 -6.38 14.79
CA VAL A 506 -18.82 -5.92 14.01
C VAL A 506 -18.74 -4.40 14.01
N ASP A 507 -19.85 -3.69 13.80
CA ASP A 507 -19.88 -2.23 13.88
C ASP A 507 -19.45 -1.71 15.27
N GLN A 508 -19.84 -2.41 16.35
CA GLN A 508 -19.40 -2.08 17.70
C GLN A 508 -17.91 -2.34 17.92
N LEU A 509 -17.37 -3.46 17.42
CA LEU A 509 -15.94 -3.78 17.51
C LEU A 509 -15.08 -2.79 16.72
N ILE A 510 -15.54 -2.36 15.55
CA ILE A 510 -14.91 -1.29 14.77
C ILE A 510 -14.90 0.02 15.57
N ALA A 511 -16.03 0.40 16.17
CA ALA A 511 -16.10 1.59 17.00
C ALA A 511 -15.20 1.52 18.23
N GLN A 512 -15.02 0.34 18.82
CA GLN A 512 -14.08 0.12 19.93
C GLN A 512 -12.63 0.22 19.47
N GLU A 513 -12.29 -0.39 18.32
CA GLU A 513 -10.94 -0.33 17.74
C GLU A 513 -10.54 1.09 17.41
N THR A 514 -11.40 1.82 16.71
CA THR A 514 -11.13 3.20 16.27
C THR A 514 -11.32 4.23 17.39
N GLY A 515 -12.03 3.91 18.47
CA GLY A 515 -12.37 4.82 19.56
C GLY A 515 -11.46 4.74 20.78
N THR A 516 -10.34 3.98 20.74
CA THR A 516 -9.47 3.80 21.90
C THR A 516 -8.02 4.21 21.64
N LEU A 517 -7.41 4.88 22.62
CA LEU A 517 -5.97 5.17 22.65
C LEU A 517 -5.15 4.06 23.33
N VAL A 518 -5.82 3.13 24.00
CA VAL A 518 -5.15 2.06 24.76
C VAL A 518 -4.78 0.91 23.82
N PRO A 519 -3.49 0.66 23.52
CA PRO A 519 -3.08 -0.35 22.54
C PRO A 519 -3.65 -1.74 22.80
N GLY A 520 -3.69 -2.16 24.08
CA GLY A 520 -4.26 -3.46 24.46
C GLY A 520 -5.78 -3.56 24.23
N ALA A 521 -6.53 -2.46 24.40
CA ALA A 521 -7.96 -2.43 24.11
C ALA A 521 -8.22 -2.48 22.59
N ARG A 522 -7.43 -1.75 21.79
CA ARG A 522 -7.44 -1.80 20.34
C ARG A 522 -7.16 -3.23 19.83
N GLN A 523 -6.10 -3.85 20.34
CA GLN A 523 -5.73 -5.22 20.00
C GLN A 523 -6.86 -6.21 20.34
N ALA A 524 -7.48 -6.10 21.52
CA ALA A 524 -8.57 -6.97 21.94
C ALA A 524 -9.80 -6.85 21.02
N ALA A 525 -10.15 -5.62 20.59
CA ALA A 525 -11.23 -5.38 19.63
C ALA A 525 -10.89 -6.02 18.26
N MET A 526 -9.67 -5.84 17.76
CA MET A 526 -9.21 -6.44 16.51
C MET A 526 -9.15 -7.97 16.58
N PHE A 527 -8.75 -8.55 17.72
CA PHE A 527 -8.77 -10.00 17.91
C PHE A 527 -10.20 -10.54 17.86
N SER A 528 -11.13 -9.86 18.54
CA SER A 528 -12.55 -10.22 18.53
C SER A 528 -13.16 -10.10 17.12
N LEU A 529 -12.81 -9.04 16.39
CA LEU A 529 -13.26 -8.82 15.03
C LEU A 529 -12.83 -9.96 14.08
N GLN A 530 -11.56 -10.39 14.18
CA GLN A 530 -11.05 -11.52 13.40
C GLN A 530 -11.81 -12.81 13.70
N LEU A 531 -12.14 -13.08 14.95
CA LEU A 531 -12.92 -14.27 15.33
C LEU A 531 -14.34 -14.24 14.76
N VAL A 532 -15.02 -13.09 14.83
CA VAL A 532 -16.38 -12.96 14.26
C VAL A 532 -16.35 -13.17 12.75
N LEU A 533 -15.46 -12.49 12.03
CA LEU A 533 -15.40 -12.57 10.57
C LEU A 533 -14.95 -13.96 10.07
N ALA A 534 -14.06 -14.64 10.79
CA ALA A 534 -13.67 -16.02 10.48
C ALA A 534 -14.82 -17.01 10.65
N ASN A 535 -15.75 -16.76 11.58
CA ASN A 535 -16.91 -17.60 11.78
C ASN A 535 -18.05 -17.31 10.79
N GLU A 536 -18.27 -16.05 10.44
CA GLU A 536 -19.37 -15.64 9.56
C GLU A 536 -19.02 -15.70 8.07
N LEU A 537 -17.73 -15.66 7.75
CA LEU A 537 -17.20 -15.81 6.39
C LEU A 537 -17.86 -14.87 5.37
N PRO A 538 -17.82 -13.55 5.56
CA PRO A 538 -18.29 -12.65 4.51
C PRO A 538 -17.33 -12.65 3.31
N MET A 539 -16.10 -13.13 3.50
CA MET A 539 -15.08 -13.37 2.48
C MET A 539 -14.25 -14.61 2.83
N VAL A 540 -13.50 -15.13 1.87
CA VAL A 540 -12.45 -16.10 2.10
C VAL A 540 -11.09 -15.52 1.70
N THR A 541 -10.19 -15.39 2.65
CA THR A 541 -8.80 -15.01 2.40
C THR A 541 -8.05 -16.19 1.78
N LEU A 542 -7.22 -15.94 0.77
CA LEU A 542 -6.50 -16.99 0.04
C LEU A 542 -5.05 -17.09 0.53
N TYR A 543 -4.28 -16.07 0.30
CA TYR A 543 -2.86 -16.02 0.66
C TYR A 543 -2.38 -14.59 0.80
N TYR A 544 -1.28 -14.41 1.53
CA TYR A 544 -0.55 -13.15 1.51
C TYR A 544 0.32 -13.09 0.26
N ARG A 545 0.27 -11.96 -0.47
CA ARG A 545 1.15 -11.75 -1.62
C ARG A 545 2.57 -11.48 -1.14
N PRO A 546 3.56 -12.25 -1.57
CA PRO A 546 4.93 -11.97 -1.21
C PRO A 546 5.48 -10.79 -2.02
N ASN A 547 6.27 -9.94 -1.37
CA ASN A 547 7.13 -8.99 -2.04
C ASN A 547 8.48 -9.65 -2.31
N VAL A 548 8.93 -9.60 -3.57
CA VAL A 548 10.23 -10.15 -3.99
C VAL A 548 11.14 -8.99 -4.39
N THR A 549 12.30 -8.96 -3.79
CA THR A 549 13.36 -8.01 -4.15
C THR A 549 14.68 -8.77 -4.28
N ALA A 550 15.64 -8.18 -4.98
CA ALA A 550 16.97 -8.77 -5.16
C ALA A 550 18.05 -7.77 -4.82
N ALA A 551 19.09 -8.23 -4.14
CA ALA A 551 20.25 -7.39 -3.87
C ALA A 551 21.56 -8.16 -3.93
N SER A 552 22.61 -7.44 -4.31
CA SER A 552 23.98 -7.89 -4.18
C SER A 552 24.36 -8.08 -2.71
N ASN A 553 25.07 -9.15 -2.38
CA ASN A 553 25.62 -9.41 -1.05
C ASN A 553 26.63 -8.31 -0.59
N ARG A 554 27.05 -7.43 -1.51
CA ARG A 554 27.87 -6.24 -1.19
C ARG A 554 27.06 -5.13 -0.52
N LEU A 555 25.73 -5.11 -0.71
CA LEU A 555 24.84 -4.14 -0.05
C LEU A 555 24.60 -4.57 1.40
N ALA A 556 25.24 -3.88 2.33
CA ALA A 556 25.13 -4.13 3.76
C ALA A 556 24.03 -3.27 4.40
N ASN A 557 23.48 -3.75 5.52
CA ASN A 557 22.44 -3.10 6.31
C ASN A 557 21.10 -2.88 5.58
N TRP A 558 20.95 -3.42 4.39
CA TRP A 558 19.68 -3.39 3.68
C TRP A 558 18.65 -4.29 4.38
N LYS A 559 17.50 -3.71 4.70
CA LYS A 559 16.41 -4.38 5.38
C LYS A 559 15.14 -4.16 4.54
N PRO A 560 14.82 -5.07 3.59
CA PRO A 560 13.60 -4.93 2.80
C PRO A 560 12.37 -5.02 3.71
N GLU A 561 11.49 -4.07 3.56
CA GLU A 561 10.27 -3.93 4.35
C GLU A 561 9.18 -4.89 3.91
N TYR A 562 8.20 -5.16 4.79
CA TYR A 562 7.01 -5.95 4.47
C TYR A 562 5.93 -5.14 3.75
N ALA A 563 5.83 -3.84 4.02
CA ALA A 563 4.89 -2.96 3.36
C ALA A 563 5.39 -2.46 2.02
N SER A 564 4.50 -2.12 1.09
CA SER A 564 4.85 -1.66 -0.26
C SER A 564 5.53 -0.28 -0.30
N ASN A 565 5.53 0.47 0.81
CA ASN A 565 5.84 1.90 0.80
C ASN A 565 7.25 2.27 1.24
N GLY A 566 8.12 1.35 1.63
CA GLY A 566 9.29 1.83 2.36
C GLY A 566 10.53 0.98 2.30
N TYR A 567 10.79 0.25 1.22
CA TYR A 567 11.99 -0.59 1.21
C TYR A 567 13.32 0.20 1.25
N THR A 568 13.25 1.54 1.18
CA THR A 568 14.37 2.47 1.40
C THR A 568 14.33 3.14 2.78
N TRP A 569 13.46 2.70 3.69
CA TRP A 569 13.23 3.33 4.99
C TRP A 569 14.50 3.55 5.82
N ASN A 570 15.47 2.63 5.73
CA ASN A 570 16.77 2.74 6.41
C ASN A 570 17.94 3.03 5.45
N VAL A 571 17.69 3.66 4.30
CA VAL A 571 18.70 3.93 3.27
C VAL A 571 19.92 4.69 3.78
N TYR A 572 19.78 5.46 4.84
CA TYR A 572 20.87 6.18 5.50
C TYR A 572 21.87 5.27 6.23
N GLU A 573 21.47 4.03 6.56
CA GLU A 573 22.31 3.01 7.19
C GLU A 573 23.06 2.12 6.18
N TRP A 574 22.65 2.15 4.91
CA TRP A 574 23.20 1.25 3.91
C TRP A 574 24.66 1.52 3.64
N ASP A 575 25.40 0.45 3.32
CA ASP A 575 26.81 0.52 2.92
C ASP A 575 27.09 -0.46 1.78
N LEU A 576 28.09 -0.15 0.95
CA LEU A 576 28.64 -1.04 -0.08
C LEU A 576 30.00 -1.56 0.37
N ARG A 577 30.12 -2.88 0.53
CA ARG A 577 31.36 -3.59 0.92
C ARG A 577 32.06 -4.22 -0.27
#